data_1cc22da83eb523b97b7dba4b5e64ca85
#
_entry.id   1cc22da83eb523b97b7dba4b5e64ca85
#
_cell.length_a   1.000
_cell.length_b   1.000
_cell.length_c   1.000
_cell.angle_alpha   90.00
_cell.angle_beta   90.00
_cell.angle_gamma   90.00
#
_symmetry.space_group_name_H-M   'P 1'
#
loop_
_entity.id
_entity.type
_entity.pdbx_description
1 polymer ?
#
loop_
_entity_poly.entity_id
_entity_poly.type
_entity_poly.pdbx_seq_one_letter_code
_entity_poly.pdbx_strand_id
1 'polypeptide(L)'
;ALDIAYNDLYARKKGKKLYELWGYSTEKNPLTDYTIGIASIEKMVAKMKELPWPIYKIKLGTQEDIAIIKALRQHSNAIFRIDANCGWGVDETIRNSIELKKLGVEFLEQPMKADNWEGHKEVFKHSVLPIVADESCIIESDVARCLNHFHGVNVKLVKCGGLTPGRRMISEAKQLGLKTMVGCMTESSVGISAIAHLLPELDYVDMDGQLLLAEDIATGITLDFGKIIYGNGNGTGVSLIEY
;
A
#
# COMPACT_ATOMS: atom_id res chain seq x y z
N ALA A 1 -2.18 5.80 17.07
CA ALA A 1 -3.47 6.48 17.34
C ALA A 1 -3.28 7.93 17.80
N LEU A 2 -2.55 8.21 18.89
CA LEU A 2 -2.40 9.57 19.46
C LEU A 2 -1.82 10.58 18.46
N ASP A 3 -0.81 10.22 17.69
CA ASP A 3 -0.21 11.10 16.69
C ASP A 3 -1.22 11.48 15.57
N ILE A 4 -2.02 10.55 15.11
CA ILE A 4 -3.08 10.80 14.11
C ILE A 4 -4.13 11.75 14.72
N ALA A 5 -4.59 11.48 15.93
CA ALA A 5 -5.58 12.32 16.62
C ALA A 5 -5.06 13.75 16.86
N TYR A 6 -3.78 13.90 17.20
CA TYR A 6 -3.16 15.22 17.39
C TYR A 6 -3.11 16.01 16.07
N ASN A 7 -2.68 15.37 14.97
CA ASN A 7 -2.62 15.99 13.66
C ASN A 7 -4.03 16.40 13.19
N ASP A 8 -5.03 15.53 13.38
CA ASP A 8 -6.43 15.82 13.04
C ASP A 8 -6.95 17.05 13.84
N LEU A 9 -6.79 17.04 15.17
CA LEU A 9 -7.20 18.14 16.03
C LEU A 9 -6.51 19.46 15.64
N TYR A 10 -5.21 19.41 15.37
CA TYR A 10 -4.46 20.60 14.98
C TYR A 10 -4.98 21.20 13.67
N ALA A 11 -5.20 20.37 12.65
CA ALA A 11 -5.73 20.82 11.37
C ALA A 11 -7.17 21.33 11.48
N ARG A 12 -8.03 20.69 12.29
CA ARG A 12 -9.39 21.18 12.61
C ARG A 12 -9.35 22.57 13.26
N LYS A 13 -8.47 22.81 14.22
CA LYS A 13 -8.28 24.13 14.85
C LYS A 13 -7.80 25.19 13.86
N LYS A 14 -7.09 24.81 12.80
CA LYS A 14 -6.67 25.71 11.72
C LYS A 14 -7.71 25.89 10.60
N GLY A 15 -8.84 25.19 10.69
CA GLY A 15 -9.90 25.23 9.67
C GLY A 15 -9.47 24.67 8.33
N LYS A 16 -8.54 23.70 8.30
CA LYS A 16 -7.96 23.11 7.08
C LYS A 16 -8.01 21.59 7.11
N LYS A 17 -8.03 20.99 5.94
CA LYS A 17 -7.69 19.57 5.79
C LYS A 17 -6.19 19.35 6.01
N LEU A 18 -5.77 18.14 6.39
CA LEU A 18 -4.35 17.88 6.68
C LEU A 18 -3.45 18.13 5.47
N TYR A 19 -3.82 17.65 4.27
CA TYR A 19 -3.00 17.87 3.07
C TYR A 19 -2.86 19.38 2.73
N GLU A 20 -3.92 20.19 2.96
CA GLU A 20 -3.86 21.65 2.77
C GLU A 20 -2.94 22.32 3.80
N LEU A 21 -3.00 21.86 5.06
CA LEU A 21 -2.13 22.36 6.11
C LEU A 21 -0.63 22.10 5.79
N TRP A 22 -0.36 21.00 5.11
CA TRP A 22 1.00 20.64 4.66
C TRP A 22 1.40 21.26 3.32
N GLY A 23 0.49 22.00 2.65
CA GLY A 23 0.76 22.67 1.38
C GLY A 23 0.72 21.74 0.18
N TYR A 24 0.03 20.61 0.26
CA TYR A 24 -0.07 19.62 -0.83
C TYR A 24 -1.27 19.89 -1.74
N SER A 25 -1.13 19.50 -3.02
CA SER A 25 -2.22 19.40 -4.00
C SER A 25 -2.61 17.93 -4.20
N THR A 26 -3.90 17.66 -4.32
CA THR A 26 -4.45 16.31 -4.53
C THR A 26 -4.68 15.94 -5.99
N GLU A 27 -4.30 16.80 -6.94
CA GLU A 27 -4.58 16.62 -8.38
C GLU A 27 -3.92 15.38 -9.00
N LYS A 28 -2.78 14.95 -8.44
CA LYS A 28 -1.97 13.84 -8.94
C LYS A 28 -1.89 12.66 -7.97
N ASN A 29 -2.89 12.50 -7.13
CA ASN A 29 -2.93 11.38 -6.21
C ASN A 29 -2.90 10.04 -6.96
N PRO A 30 -2.11 9.04 -6.48
CA PRO A 30 -2.18 7.70 -7.01
C PRO A 30 -3.54 7.06 -6.73
N LEU A 31 -3.94 6.11 -7.59
CA LEU A 31 -5.10 5.26 -7.33
C LEU A 31 -4.73 4.18 -6.30
N THR A 32 -5.66 3.87 -5.39
CA THR A 32 -5.48 2.72 -4.49
C THR A 32 -5.79 1.43 -5.21
N ASP A 33 -5.07 0.39 -4.86
CA ASP A 33 -5.42 -0.97 -5.26
C ASP A 33 -6.56 -1.55 -4.41
N TYR A 34 -7.05 -2.74 -4.83
CA TYR A 34 -8.01 -3.55 -4.08
C TYR A 34 -7.41 -4.94 -3.88
N THR A 35 -7.43 -5.40 -2.64
CA THR A 35 -6.75 -6.63 -2.22
C THR A 35 -7.55 -7.88 -2.57
N ILE A 36 -6.90 -8.81 -3.28
CA ILE A 36 -7.37 -10.16 -3.53
C ILE A 36 -6.54 -11.12 -2.69
N GLY A 37 -7.14 -11.65 -1.63
CA GLY A 37 -6.50 -12.63 -0.74
C GLY A 37 -6.36 -14.00 -1.40
N ILE A 38 -5.45 -14.84 -0.87
CA ILE A 38 -5.24 -16.21 -1.34
C ILE A 38 -6.52 -17.03 -1.13
N ALA A 39 -7.02 -17.62 -2.21
CA ALA A 39 -8.18 -18.50 -2.23
C ALA A 39 -8.11 -19.40 -3.48
N SER A 40 -9.15 -20.20 -3.75
CA SER A 40 -9.22 -20.86 -5.05
C SER A 40 -9.34 -19.83 -6.18
N ILE A 41 -8.83 -20.16 -7.37
CA ILE A 41 -8.84 -19.26 -8.54
C ILE A 41 -10.26 -18.76 -8.82
N GLU A 42 -11.28 -19.64 -8.72
CA GLU A 42 -12.67 -19.29 -8.96
C GLU A 42 -13.16 -18.21 -7.98
N LYS A 43 -12.79 -18.32 -6.69
CA LYS A 43 -13.14 -17.32 -5.66
C LYS A 43 -12.43 -16.00 -5.89
N MET A 44 -11.15 -16.04 -6.26
CA MET A 44 -10.37 -14.83 -6.57
C MET A 44 -10.96 -14.10 -7.79
N VAL A 45 -11.30 -14.84 -8.86
CA VAL A 45 -11.96 -14.30 -10.06
C VAL A 45 -13.34 -13.73 -9.71
N ALA A 46 -14.12 -14.44 -8.87
CA ALA A 46 -15.44 -13.97 -8.44
C ALA A 46 -15.31 -12.62 -7.71
N LYS A 47 -14.36 -12.49 -6.79
CA LYS A 47 -14.09 -11.24 -6.05
C LYS A 47 -13.69 -10.10 -6.98
N MET A 48 -12.86 -10.34 -8.00
CA MET A 48 -12.50 -9.33 -9.00
C MET A 48 -13.70 -8.88 -9.85
N LYS A 49 -14.65 -9.80 -10.12
CA LYS A 49 -15.88 -9.48 -10.88
C LYS A 49 -16.92 -8.76 -10.02
N GLU A 50 -17.00 -9.08 -8.73
CA GLU A 50 -17.88 -8.42 -7.77
C GLU A 50 -17.53 -6.93 -7.62
N LEU A 51 -16.25 -6.63 -7.53
CA LEU A 51 -15.74 -5.27 -7.44
C LEU A 51 -14.63 -5.02 -8.49
N PRO A 52 -15.00 -4.67 -9.74
CA PRO A 52 -14.04 -4.31 -10.76
C PRO A 52 -13.20 -3.12 -10.31
N TRP A 53 -11.87 -3.22 -10.46
CA TRP A 53 -10.92 -2.23 -9.96
C TRP A 53 -9.77 -2.02 -10.94
N PRO A 54 -9.17 -0.81 -11.04
CA PRO A 54 -8.10 -0.55 -12.00
C PRO A 54 -6.76 -1.17 -11.61
N ILE A 55 -6.55 -1.44 -10.32
CA ILE A 55 -5.32 -2.00 -9.75
C ILE A 55 -5.71 -3.03 -8.70
N TYR A 56 -5.19 -4.24 -8.79
CA TYR A 56 -5.37 -5.26 -7.76
C TYR A 56 -4.05 -5.57 -7.06
N LYS A 57 -4.07 -5.57 -5.74
CA LYS A 57 -3.03 -6.18 -4.91
C LYS A 57 -3.37 -7.65 -4.71
N ILE A 58 -2.54 -8.54 -5.22
CA ILE A 58 -2.80 -9.99 -5.17
C ILE A 58 -1.83 -10.62 -4.18
N LYS A 59 -2.39 -11.27 -3.15
CA LYS A 59 -1.62 -12.01 -2.18
C LYS A 59 -1.18 -13.35 -2.76
N LEU A 60 0.11 -13.65 -2.66
CA LEU A 60 0.77 -14.86 -3.10
C LEU A 60 1.64 -15.45 -1.99
N GLY A 61 2.38 -16.53 -2.27
CA GLY A 61 3.22 -17.25 -1.32
C GLY A 61 2.86 -18.74 -1.29
N THR A 62 2.36 -19.25 -2.42
CA THR A 62 2.01 -20.67 -2.63
C THR A 62 2.89 -21.27 -3.72
N GLN A 63 2.78 -22.57 -3.96
CA GLN A 63 3.48 -23.23 -5.07
C GLN A 63 2.85 -22.94 -6.45
N GLU A 64 1.61 -22.42 -6.48
CA GLU A 64 0.81 -22.20 -7.68
C GLU A 64 0.78 -20.74 -8.14
N ASP A 65 1.62 -19.88 -7.58
CA ASP A 65 1.56 -18.42 -7.72
C ASP A 65 1.50 -17.94 -9.18
N ILE A 66 2.36 -18.49 -10.04
CA ILE A 66 2.37 -18.14 -11.46
C ILE A 66 1.10 -18.62 -12.17
N ALA A 67 0.58 -19.80 -11.83
CA ALA A 67 -0.65 -20.32 -12.39
C ALA A 67 -1.86 -19.46 -11.96
N ILE A 68 -1.89 -19.02 -10.72
CA ILE A 68 -2.89 -18.08 -10.20
C ILE A 68 -2.90 -16.80 -11.04
N ILE A 69 -1.76 -16.13 -11.18
CA ILE A 69 -1.68 -14.86 -11.94
C ILE A 69 -2.05 -15.05 -13.41
N LYS A 70 -1.60 -16.15 -14.05
CA LYS A 70 -2.02 -16.48 -15.42
C LYS A 70 -3.54 -16.60 -15.55
N ALA A 71 -4.17 -17.27 -14.61
CA ALA A 71 -5.63 -17.45 -14.62
C ALA A 71 -6.36 -16.12 -14.39
N LEU A 72 -5.95 -15.32 -13.38
CA LEU A 72 -6.56 -14.02 -13.10
C LEU A 72 -6.41 -13.05 -14.28
N ARG A 73 -5.27 -13.08 -14.97
CA ARG A 73 -5.00 -12.23 -16.14
C ARG A 73 -5.95 -12.51 -17.32
N GLN A 74 -6.50 -13.71 -17.45
CA GLN A 74 -7.52 -14.01 -18.43
C GLN A 74 -8.85 -13.27 -18.20
N HIS A 75 -9.07 -12.74 -16.99
CA HIS A 75 -10.30 -12.09 -16.59
C HIS A 75 -10.18 -10.57 -16.38
N SER A 76 -8.96 -10.01 -16.40
CA SER A 76 -8.77 -8.58 -16.16
C SER A 76 -7.48 -8.04 -16.79
N ASN A 77 -7.56 -6.84 -17.36
CA ASN A 77 -6.43 -6.05 -17.84
C ASN A 77 -5.94 -5.02 -16.80
N ALA A 78 -6.48 -5.04 -15.58
CA ALA A 78 -6.05 -4.17 -14.48
C ALA A 78 -4.56 -4.33 -14.17
N ILE A 79 -3.95 -3.35 -13.57
CA ILE A 79 -2.58 -3.45 -13.04
C ILE A 79 -2.59 -4.44 -11.88
N PHE A 80 -1.61 -5.35 -11.85
CA PHE A 80 -1.42 -6.27 -10.73
C PHE A 80 -0.17 -5.87 -9.95
N ARG A 81 -0.31 -5.77 -8.62
CA ARG A 81 0.75 -5.65 -7.63
C ARG A 81 0.77 -6.93 -6.82
N ILE A 82 1.93 -7.49 -6.58
CA ILE A 82 2.05 -8.77 -5.90
C ILE A 82 2.62 -8.55 -4.51
N ASP A 83 1.95 -9.10 -3.52
CA ASP A 83 2.45 -9.18 -2.16
C ASP A 83 2.63 -10.65 -1.79
N ALA A 84 3.88 -11.08 -1.71
CA ALA A 84 4.24 -12.46 -1.41
C ALA A 84 4.41 -12.71 0.09
N ASN A 85 4.27 -11.69 0.94
CA ASN A 85 4.31 -11.78 2.41
C ASN A 85 5.43 -12.68 2.94
N CYS A 86 6.66 -12.44 2.50
CA CYS A 86 7.85 -13.20 2.90
C CYS A 86 7.87 -14.68 2.47
N GLY A 87 7.03 -15.08 1.52
CA GLY A 87 6.80 -16.49 1.17
C GLY A 87 7.85 -17.11 0.24
N TRP A 88 8.69 -16.32 -0.43
CA TRP A 88 9.62 -16.83 -1.46
C TRP A 88 11.08 -16.86 -0.99
N GLY A 89 11.89 -17.64 -1.71
CA GLY A 89 13.35 -17.61 -1.65
C GLY A 89 13.95 -16.67 -2.69
N VAL A 90 15.29 -16.50 -2.66
CA VAL A 90 16.04 -15.63 -3.58
C VAL A 90 15.84 -16.03 -5.03
N ASP A 91 16.19 -17.28 -5.37
CA ASP A 91 16.12 -17.80 -6.75
C ASP A 91 14.67 -17.83 -7.25
N GLU A 92 13.74 -18.13 -6.38
CA GLU A 92 12.31 -18.12 -6.70
C GLU A 92 11.84 -16.72 -7.03
N THR A 93 12.19 -15.72 -6.21
CA THR A 93 11.83 -14.32 -6.45
C THR A 93 12.34 -13.84 -7.81
N ILE A 94 13.60 -14.13 -8.13
CA ILE A 94 14.21 -13.75 -9.41
C ILE A 94 13.48 -14.42 -10.58
N ARG A 95 13.25 -15.74 -10.52
CA ARG A 95 12.50 -16.47 -11.57
C ARG A 95 11.07 -15.94 -11.71
N ASN A 96 10.35 -15.79 -10.59
CA ASN A 96 8.98 -15.29 -10.58
C ASN A 96 8.90 -13.87 -11.15
N SER A 97 9.88 -12.99 -10.87
CA SER A 97 9.90 -11.63 -11.41
C SER A 97 9.85 -11.62 -12.95
N ILE A 98 10.52 -12.55 -13.61
CA ILE A 98 10.55 -12.66 -15.08
C ILE A 98 9.18 -13.06 -15.62
N GLU A 99 8.55 -14.08 -15.04
CA GLU A 99 7.23 -14.55 -15.49
C GLU A 99 6.13 -13.53 -15.18
N LEU A 100 6.16 -12.93 -13.99
CA LEU A 100 5.19 -11.93 -13.56
C LEU A 100 5.30 -10.64 -14.39
N LYS A 101 6.50 -10.25 -14.80
CA LYS A 101 6.70 -9.12 -15.74
C LYS A 101 5.98 -9.33 -17.06
N LYS A 102 6.04 -10.54 -17.63
CA LYS A 102 5.30 -10.91 -18.86
C LYS A 102 3.79 -10.85 -18.68
N LEU A 103 3.33 -11.04 -17.45
CA LEU A 103 1.91 -10.99 -17.08
C LEU A 103 1.44 -9.58 -16.66
N GLY A 104 2.27 -8.54 -16.85
CA GLY A 104 1.91 -7.15 -16.59
C GLY A 104 1.83 -6.79 -15.10
N VAL A 105 2.61 -7.46 -14.25
CA VAL A 105 2.78 -7.09 -12.85
C VAL A 105 3.63 -5.82 -12.75
N GLU A 106 3.25 -4.90 -11.86
CA GLU A 106 3.92 -3.61 -11.67
C GLU A 106 5.14 -3.74 -10.75
N PHE A 107 4.99 -4.38 -9.60
CA PHE A 107 6.05 -4.61 -8.61
C PHE A 107 5.76 -5.82 -7.72
N LEU A 108 6.78 -6.23 -6.95
CA LEU A 108 6.71 -7.26 -5.92
C LEU A 108 6.88 -6.61 -4.54
N GLU A 109 5.94 -6.83 -3.62
CA GLU A 109 6.02 -6.39 -2.24
C GLU A 109 6.52 -7.55 -1.37
N GLN A 110 7.53 -7.27 -0.56
CA GLN A 110 8.15 -8.14 0.44
C GLN A 110 8.19 -9.65 0.06
N PRO A 111 8.93 -10.02 -0.98
CA PRO A 111 8.91 -11.40 -1.44
C PRO A 111 9.59 -12.38 -0.46
N MET A 112 10.56 -11.92 0.32
CA MET A 112 11.37 -12.75 1.20
C MET A 112 11.27 -12.30 2.66
N LYS A 113 11.73 -13.15 3.59
CA LYS A 113 11.80 -12.84 5.03
C LYS A 113 12.49 -11.51 5.27
N ALA A 114 11.93 -10.72 6.20
CA ALA A 114 12.31 -9.34 6.46
C ALA A 114 13.79 -9.16 6.84
N ASP A 115 14.39 -10.13 7.49
CA ASP A 115 15.76 -10.13 7.98
C ASP A 115 16.80 -10.67 6.98
N ASN A 116 16.36 -11.17 5.81
CA ASN A 116 17.25 -11.72 4.78
C ASN A 116 17.87 -10.62 3.91
N TRP A 117 18.65 -9.71 4.50
CA TRP A 117 19.24 -8.55 3.81
C TRP A 117 20.15 -8.92 2.65
N GLU A 118 20.98 -9.96 2.80
CA GLU A 118 21.84 -10.43 1.70
C GLU A 118 21.02 -10.94 0.52
N GLY A 119 19.93 -11.66 0.80
CA GLY A 119 19.00 -12.11 -0.23
C GLY A 119 18.29 -10.93 -0.92
N HIS A 120 17.84 -9.91 -0.17
CA HIS A 120 17.24 -8.71 -0.74
C HIS A 120 18.22 -7.95 -1.65
N LYS A 121 19.49 -7.85 -1.27
CA LYS A 121 20.54 -7.24 -2.09
C LYS A 121 20.75 -8.00 -3.41
N GLU A 122 20.68 -9.32 -3.37
CA GLU A 122 20.81 -10.15 -4.56
C GLU A 122 19.59 -10.02 -5.48
N VAL A 123 18.39 -10.06 -4.90
CA VAL A 123 17.15 -9.84 -5.64
C VAL A 123 17.07 -8.42 -6.22
N PHE A 124 17.52 -7.40 -5.48
CA PHE A 124 17.58 -6.02 -5.98
C PHE A 124 18.36 -5.90 -7.28
N LYS A 125 19.47 -6.66 -7.43
CA LYS A 125 20.32 -6.62 -8.63
C LYS A 125 19.74 -7.39 -9.82
N HIS A 126 18.99 -8.47 -9.56
CA HIS A 126 18.65 -9.47 -10.58
C HIS A 126 17.15 -9.55 -10.90
N SER A 127 16.28 -8.99 -10.05
CA SER A 127 14.85 -8.91 -10.35
C SER A 127 14.60 -7.94 -11.50
N VAL A 128 13.74 -8.35 -12.44
CA VAL A 128 13.29 -7.49 -13.54
C VAL A 128 12.05 -6.66 -13.18
N LEU A 129 11.50 -6.88 -11.99
CA LEU A 129 10.44 -6.08 -11.39
C LEU A 129 10.97 -5.29 -10.19
N PRO A 130 10.47 -4.07 -9.93
CA PRO A 130 10.76 -3.36 -8.71
C PRO A 130 10.35 -4.18 -7.48
N ILE A 131 11.14 -4.08 -6.39
CA ILE A 131 10.85 -4.70 -5.11
C ILE A 131 10.55 -3.61 -4.10
N VAL A 132 9.43 -3.73 -3.37
CA VAL A 132 8.98 -2.80 -2.33
C VAL A 132 9.08 -3.48 -0.97
N ALA A 133 9.71 -2.82 0.00
CA ALA A 133 9.82 -3.31 1.38
C ALA A 133 8.53 -3.02 2.16
N ASP A 134 8.01 -4.00 2.89
CA ASP A 134 6.96 -3.84 3.91
C ASP A 134 7.48 -4.26 5.29
N GLU A 135 7.63 -5.55 5.55
CA GLU A 135 8.10 -6.06 6.83
C GLU A 135 9.57 -5.72 7.12
N SER A 136 10.34 -5.37 6.09
CA SER A 136 11.73 -4.89 6.23
C SER A 136 11.86 -3.39 6.54
N CYS A 137 10.75 -2.62 6.49
CA CYS A 137 10.74 -1.16 6.70
C CYS A 137 9.58 -0.77 7.64
N ILE A 138 9.79 -0.86 8.93
CA ILE A 138 8.76 -0.66 9.96
C ILE A 138 8.83 0.72 10.60
N ILE A 139 10.05 1.20 10.90
CA ILE A 139 10.30 2.47 11.59
C ILE A 139 11.28 3.35 10.82
N GLU A 140 11.43 4.60 11.23
CA GLU A 140 12.25 5.60 10.55
C GLU A 140 13.69 5.11 10.25
N SER A 141 14.34 4.46 11.21
CA SER A 141 15.71 3.95 11.03
C SER A 141 15.87 2.85 9.96
N ASP A 142 14.78 2.24 9.52
CA ASP A 142 14.83 1.17 8.52
C ASP A 142 14.92 1.72 7.09
N VAL A 143 14.47 2.97 6.85
CA VAL A 143 14.40 3.55 5.51
C VAL A 143 15.76 3.59 4.82
N ALA A 144 16.78 4.14 5.48
CA ALA A 144 18.14 4.19 4.93
C ALA A 144 18.69 2.79 4.64
N ARG A 145 18.32 1.81 5.44
CA ARG A 145 18.74 0.42 5.28
C ARG A 145 18.15 -0.25 4.04
N CYS A 146 17.01 0.23 3.55
CA CYS A 146 16.38 -0.28 2.33
C CYS A 146 17.14 0.13 1.05
N LEU A 147 18.01 1.13 1.10
CA LEU A 147 18.81 1.54 -0.05
C LEU A 147 19.68 0.39 -0.57
N ASN A 148 19.68 0.17 -1.88
CA ASN A 148 20.37 -0.94 -2.57
C ASN A 148 19.89 -2.36 -2.18
N HIS A 149 18.75 -2.47 -1.46
CA HIS A 149 18.07 -3.72 -1.13
C HIS A 149 16.66 -3.75 -1.71
N PHE A 150 16.03 -2.58 -1.84
CA PHE A 150 14.68 -2.40 -2.36
C PHE A 150 14.64 -1.21 -3.31
N HIS A 151 13.65 -1.18 -4.20
CA HIS A 151 13.39 -0.07 -5.10
C HIS A 151 12.40 0.94 -4.50
N GLY A 152 11.69 0.54 -3.44
CA GLY A 152 10.73 1.36 -2.73
C GLY A 152 10.43 0.82 -1.34
N VAL A 153 9.70 1.62 -0.56
CA VAL A 153 9.27 1.28 0.80
C VAL A 153 7.77 1.47 0.95
N ASN A 154 7.11 0.54 1.64
CA ASN A 154 5.71 0.62 2.05
C ASN A 154 5.64 1.03 3.53
N VAL A 155 5.29 2.28 3.76
CA VAL A 155 5.11 2.83 5.11
C VAL A 155 3.70 2.49 5.61
N LYS A 156 3.58 1.94 6.81
CA LYS A 156 2.28 1.70 7.45
C LYS A 156 2.17 2.51 8.74
N LEU A 157 1.15 3.38 8.82
CA LEU A 157 0.96 4.29 9.95
C LEU A 157 0.84 3.55 11.29
N VAL A 158 0.22 2.36 11.27
CA VAL A 158 0.06 1.51 12.45
C VAL A 158 1.37 0.86 12.89
N LYS A 159 2.34 0.71 12.00
CA LYS A 159 3.68 0.18 12.31
C LYS A 159 4.62 1.30 12.77
N CYS A 160 4.72 2.39 12.02
CA CYS A 160 5.67 3.46 12.28
C CYS A 160 5.27 4.43 13.40
N GLY A 161 4.02 4.37 13.88
CA GLY A 161 3.55 5.17 15.00
C GLY A 161 2.65 6.36 14.63
N GLY A 162 2.35 6.58 13.35
CA GLY A 162 1.38 7.58 12.90
C GLY A 162 1.86 8.48 11.76
N LEU A 163 1.18 9.60 11.58
CA LEU A 163 1.42 10.54 10.46
C LEU A 163 2.77 11.24 10.54
N THR A 164 3.19 11.66 11.74
CA THR A 164 4.45 12.41 11.93
C THR A 164 5.67 11.56 11.54
N PRO A 165 5.89 10.35 12.11
CA PRO A 165 6.99 9.49 11.67
C PRO A 165 6.79 9.01 10.23
N GLY A 166 5.57 8.70 9.79
CA GLY A 166 5.29 8.28 8.42
C GLY A 166 5.74 9.32 7.38
N ARG A 167 5.46 10.60 7.62
CA ARG A 167 5.93 11.69 6.73
C ARG A 167 7.45 11.81 6.71
N ARG A 168 8.13 11.61 7.85
CA ARG A 168 9.60 11.61 7.87
C ARG A 168 10.18 10.45 7.08
N MET A 169 9.60 9.24 7.21
CA MET A 169 9.98 8.07 6.40
C MET A 169 9.80 8.32 4.90
N ILE A 170 8.64 8.88 4.49
CA ILE A 170 8.37 9.22 3.09
C ILE A 170 9.39 10.25 2.57
N SER A 171 9.66 11.29 3.35
CA SER A 171 10.64 12.33 2.98
C SER A 171 12.06 11.76 2.80
N GLU A 172 12.50 10.92 3.74
CA GLU A 172 13.81 10.26 3.66
C GLU A 172 13.89 9.29 2.47
N ALA A 173 12.85 8.48 2.24
CA ALA A 173 12.79 7.57 1.10
C ALA A 173 12.94 8.33 -0.23
N LYS A 174 12.26 9.46 -0.40
CA LYS A 174 12.39 10.33 -1.57
C LYS A 174 13.82 10.89 -1.73
N GLN A 175 14.43 11.35 -0.64
CA GLN A 175 15.81 11.85 -0.67
C GLN A 175 16.82 10.79 -1.10
N LEU A 176 16.55 9.52 -0.75
CA LEU A 176 17.34 8.36 -1.15
C LEU A 176 17.01 7.85 -2.56
N GLY A 177 16.01 8.42 -3.24
CA GLY A 177 15.57 7.99 -4.58
C GLY A 177 14.73 6.71 -4.57
N LEU A 178 14.21 6.28 -3.40
CA LEU A 178 13.31 5.15 -3.26
C LEU A 178 11.88 5.56 -3.64
N LYS A 179 11.15 4.65 -4.27
CA LYS A 179 9.70 4.78 -4.46
C LYS A 179 8.98 4.74 -3.12
N THR A 180 7.93 5.55 -3.01
CA THR A 180 7.15 5.68 -1.77
C THR A 180 5.77 5.07 -1.92
N MET A 181 5.41 4.24 -0.97
CA MET A 181 4.09 3.64 -0.82
C MET A 181 3.62 3.79 0.62
N VAL A 182 2.33 3.97 0.82
CA VAL A 182 1.68 3.77 2.12
C VAL A 182 0.67 2.67 1.97
N GLY A 183 0.77 1.68 2.86
CA GLY A 183 -0.18 0.58 2.97
C GLY A 183 -1.01 0.67 4.23
N CYS A 184 -2.10 -0.08 4.26
CA CYS A 184 -2.94 -0.25 5.43
C CYS A 184 -2.91 -1.69 5.96
N MET A 185 -3.62 -1.89 7.05
CA MET A 185 -4.15 -3.16 7.52
C MET A 185 -5.67 -3.14 7.31
N THR A 186 -6.41 -4.12 7.81
CA THR A 186 -7.87 -3.99 7.95
C THR A 186 -8.13 -2.93 9.02
N GLU A 187 -8.41 -1.71 8.58
CA GLU A 187 -8.52 -0.51 9.42
C GLU A 187 -9.84 0.21 9.16
N SER A 188 -10.36 0.89 10.21
CA SER A 188 -11.54 1.75 10.07
C SER A 188 -11.26 3.00 9.21
N SER A 189 -12.32 3.66 8.79
CA SER A 189 -12.26 4.95 8.08
C SER A 189 -11.39 5.99 8.80
N VAL A 190 -11.17 5.86 10.11
CA VAL A 190 -10.26 6.75 10.88
C VAL A 190 -8.81 6.63 10.41
N GLY A 191 -8.28 5.40 10.31
CA GLY A 191 -6.92 5.15 9.84
C GLY A 191 -6.79 5.43 8.34
N ILE A 192 -7.73 4.92 7.55
CA ILE A 192 -7.73 5.07 6.10
C ILE A 192 -7.82 6.55 5.67
N SER A 193 -8.64 7.37 6.35
CA SER A 193 -8.70 8.79 6.06
C SER A 193 -7.39 9.52 6.41
N ALA A 194 -6.68 9.09 7.44
CA ALA A 194 -5.36 9.64 7.73
C ALA A 194 -4.36 9.35 6.61
N ILE A 195 -4.33 8.11 6.08
CA ILE A 195 -3.49 7.71 4.94
C ILE A 195 -3.78 8.59 3.72
N ALA A 196 -5.05 8.89 3.43
CA ALA A 196 -5.45 9.68 2.28
C ALA A 196 -4.75 11.04 2.19
N HIS A 197 -4.41 11.66 3.31
CA HIS A 197 -3.73 12.95 3.33
C HIS A 197 -2.24 12.87 2.97
N LEU A 198 -1.66 11.69 2.89
CA LEU A 198 -0.28 11.46 2.45
C LEU A 198 -0.17 11.22 0.93
N LEU A 199 -1.28 10.92 0.25
CA LEU A 199 -1.27 10.54 -1.18
C LEU A 199 -0.47 11.46 -2.09
N PRO A 200 -0.50 12.82 -1.92
CA PRO A 200 0.28 13.71 -2.78
C PRO A 200 1.79 13.47 -2.75
N GLU A 201 2.25 12.76 -1.73
CA GLU A 201 3.67 12.44 -1.52
C GLU A 201 4.05 11.02 -1.99
N LEU A 202 3.10 10.26 -2.55
CA LEU A 202 3.27 8.83 -2.80
C LEU A 202 3.33 8.50 -4.30
N ASP A 203 4.13 7.48 -4.64
CA ASP A 203 4.10 6.82 -5.95
C ASP A 203 2.99 5.75 -6.00
N TYR A 204 2.77 5.04 -4.88
CA TYR A 204 1.81 3.93 -4.75
C TYR A 204 1.01 4.05 -3.46
N VAL A 205 -0.17 3.47 -3.43
CA VAL A 205 -1.00 3.37 -2.21
C VAL A 205 -1.82 2.09 -2.21
N ASP A 206 -2.00 1.53 -1.02
CA ASP A 206 -2.85 0.39 -0.69
C ASP A 206 -3.66 0.78 0.56
N MET A 207 -4.91 1.22 0.36
CA MET A 207 -5.75 1.79 1.41
C MET A 207 -7.21 1.32 1.35
N ASP A 208 -7.39 0.08 0.96
CA ASP A 208 -8.71 -0.56 0.84
C ASP A 208 -9.25 -1.15 2.15
N GLY A 209 -8.51 -1.02 3.26
CA GLY A 209 -8.79 -1.69 4.53
C GLY A 209 -10.22 -1.48 5.06
N GLN A 210 -10.81 -0.30 4.86
CA GLN A 210 -12.19 -0.02 5.24
C GLN A 210 -13.23 -0.83 4.45
N LEU A 211 -12.92 -1.22 3.19
CA LEU A 211 -13.82 -2.04 2.37
C LEU A 211 -13.89 -3.50 2.85
N LEU A 212 -13.01 -3.90 3.74
CA LEU A 212 -12.92 -5.25 4.30
C LEU A 212 -13.66 -5.39 5.64
N LEU A 213 -14.21 -4.29 6.16
CA LEU A 213 -14.97 -4.27 7.41
C LEU A 213 -16.44 -4.59 7.15
N ALA A 214 -17.06 -5.39 8.03
CA ALA A 214 -18.50 -5.59 8.04
C ALA A 214 -19.25 -4.34 8.56
N GLU A 215 -18.65 -3.64 9.53
CA GLU A 215 -19.17 -2.41 10.11
C GLU A 215 -17.99 -1.47 10.43
N ASP A 216 -18.21 -0.17 10.31
CA ASP A 216 -17.21 0.85 10.64
C ASP A 216 -17.74 1.76 11.76
N ILE A 217 -16.83 2.29 12.55
CA ILE A 217 -17.15 3.21 13.68
C ILE A 217 -17.22 4.67 13.22
N ALA A 218 -16.82 4.96 11.99
CA ALA A 218 -16.71 6.32 11.48
C ALA A 218 -16.99 6.38 9.98
N THR A 219 -17.30 7.57 9.51
CA THR A 219 -17.26 7.95 8.09
C THR A 219 -16.07 8.85 7.83
N GLY A 220 -15.55 8.87 6.61
CA GLY A 220 -14.39 9.67 6.24
C GLY A 220 -14.26 9.80 4.73
N ILE A 221 -13.10 9.44 4.19
CA ILE A 221 -12.93 9.35 2.73
C ILE A 221 -13.78 8.22 2.17
N THR A 222 -14.12 8.33 0.90
CA THR A 222 -14.71 7.22 0.14
C THR A 222 -13.82 6.87 -1.05
N LEU A 223 -13.95 5.62 -1.51
CA LEU A 223 -13.19 5.09 -2.64
C LEU A 223 -14.15 4.89 -3.83
N ASP A 224 -13.83 5.49 -4.96
CA ASP A 224 -14.56 5.33 -6.21
C ASP A 224 -13.61 4.87 -7.31
N PHE A 225 -13.69 3.59 -7.65
CA PHE A 225 -12.85 2.97 -8.67
C PHE A 225 -11.36 3.33 -8.51
N GLY A 226 -10.85 3.17 -7.29
CA GLY A 226 -9.47 3.49 -6.92
C GLY A 226 -9.18 4.96 -6.62
N LYS A 227 -10.06 5.88 -6.96
CA LYS A 227 -9.94 7.30 -6.62
C LYS A 227 -10.40 7.56 -5.19
N ILE A 228 -9.71 8.48 -4.55
CA ILE A 228 -10.05 8.92 -3.20
C ILE A 228 -10.92 10.18 -3.29
N ILE A 229 -12.08 10.12 -2.63
CA ILE A 229 -12.98 11.26 -2.46
C ILE A 229 -12.87 11.70 -1.00
N TYR A 230 -12.32 12.90 -0.79
CA TYR A 230 -12.17 13.46 0.55
C TYR A 230 -13.51 13.94 1.09
N GLY A 231 -13.80 13.64 2.35
CA GLY A 231 -14.96 14.20 3.07
C GLY A 231 -14.90 15.72 3.18
N ASN A 232 -16.03 16.34 3.53
CA ASN A 232 -16.15 17.81 3.61
C ASN A 232 -15.53 18.41 4.88
N GLY A 233 -15.21 17.60 5.88
CA GLY A 233 -14.65 18.05 7.17
C GLY A 233 -13.19 18.50 7.08
N ASN A 234 -12.79 19.34 8.06
CA ASN A 234 -11.38 19.68 8.30
C ASN A 234 -10.64 18.50 8.99
N GLY A 235 -9.33 18.61 9.17
CA GLY A 235 -8.51 17.55 9.72
C GLY A 235 -8.37 16.39 8.75
N THR A 236 -8.64 15.18 9.21
CA THR A 236 -8.75 13.97 8.39
C THR A 236 -10.10 13.85 7.68
N GLY A 237 -11.06 14.71 7.99
CA GLY A 237 -12.42 14.66 7.45
C GLY A 237 -13.30 13.57 8.06
N VAL A 238 -12.85 12.92 9.12
CA VAL A 238 -13.56 11.83 9.82
C VAL A 238 -14.67 12.36 10.70
N SER A 239 -15.80 11.65 10.74
CA SER A 239 -16.90 11.82 11.70
C SER A 239 -17.26 10.46 12.29
N LEU A 240 -17.43 10.39 13.61
CA LEU A 240 -17.90 9.16 14.28
C LEU A 240 -19.36 8.90 13.92
N ILE A 241 -19.72 7.63 13.82
CA ILE A 241 -21.12 7.21 13.67
C ILE A 241 -21.72 7.18 15.07
N GLU A 242 -22.82 7.93 15.27
CA GLU A 242 -23.62 7.88 16.48
C GLU A 242 -24.56 6.67 16.39
N TYR A 243 -24.55 5.82 17.40
CA TYR A 243 -25.43 4.65 17.54
C TYR A 243 -26.59 4.94 18.48
#